data_b0d5ffdbf2b652cc562681587b023dbf
#
_entry.id   b0d5ffdbf2b652cc562681587b023dbf
#
_cell.length_a   1.000
_cell.length_b   1.000
_cell.length_c   1.000
_cell.angle_alpha   90.00
_cell.angle_beta   90.00
_cell.angle_gamma   90.00
#
_symmetry.space_group_name_H-M   'P 1'
#
loop_
_entity.id
_entity.type
_entity.pdbx_description
1 polymer ?
#
loop_
_entity_poly.entity_id
_entity_poly.type
_entity_poly.pdbx_seq_one_letter_code
_entity_poly.pdbx_strand_id
1 'polypeptide(L)'
;MPSVQPRARPDLSRRDAELRELMDDPCCDLVALRRTYARFDVVNSLVAGWAATYRRRIRPLAVPGRPLTLLDVGAGGGDVARALARWAQRDGIDLRVTGIDPDARAHEWASARTRRWSARHPRAVPPVFRRVTSRELVAAGETFDVVVSNHLLHHLDPGPVRDLAADSEHLAGRLVLHNDLVRSPAAYRLYSVGVLPLAPGSFLRTDGLRSLRRAYLPHELRELTGPGWEVLPGSFGHQQLVQDRSLPVHARPPR
;
A
#
# COMPACT_ATOMS: atom_id res chain seq x y z
N MET A 1 -30.03 20.64 27.59
CA MET A 1 -29.57 20.35 26.21
C MET A 1 -28.07 20.47 26.19
N PRO A 2 -27.28 19.44 26.01
CA PRO A 2 -25.84 19.57 25.87
C PRO A 2 -25.57 20.29 24.54
N SER A 3 -24.86 21.39 24.59
CA SER A 3 -24.40 22.17 23.43
C SER A 3 -23.47 21.29 22.59
N VAL A 4 -23.91 20.96 21.39
CA VAL A 4 -23.05 20.34 20.38
C VAL A 4 -22.02 21.38 19.96
N GLN A 5 -20.84 21.36 20.57
CA GLN A 5 -19.72 22.18 20.08
C GLN A 5 -19.44 21.79 18.62
N PRO A 6 -19.33 22.75 17.69
CA PRO A 6 -18.95 22.46 16.33
C PRO A 6 -17.58 21.78 16.36
N ARG A 7 -17.51 20.55 15.84
CA ARG A 7 -16.22 19.81 15.73
C ARG A 7 -15.25 20.70 14.96
N ALA A 8 -14.23 21.18 15.64
CA ALA A 8 -13.16 21.96 15.02
C ALA A 8 -12.66 21.22 13.76
N ARG A 9 -12.44 21.97 12.67
CA ARG A 9 -11.86 21.39 11.46
C ARG A 9 -10.48 20.81 11.81
N PRO A 10 -10.14 19.59 11.34
CA PRO A 10 -8.84 19.02 11.66
C PRO A 10 -7.73 19.90 11.08
N ASP A 11 -6.69 20.10 11.85
CA ASP A 11 -5.47 20.74 11.38
C ASP A 11 -4.73 19.75 10.46
N LEU A 12 -4.56 20.13 9.20
CA LEU A 12 -3.85 19.36 8.19
C LEU A 12 -2.51 20.02 7.81
N SER A 13 -2.10 21.07 8.52
CA SER A 13 -0.80 21.72 8.30
C SER A 13 0.35 20.85 8.80
N ARG A 14 0.12 20.04 9.83
CA ARG A 14 1.09 19.13 10.46
C ARG A 14 0.58 17.70 10.44
N ARG A 15 1.53 16.75 10.39
CA ARG A 15 1.23 15.33 10.55
C ARG A 15 0.74 15.06 11.98
N ASP A 16 -0.36 14.35 12.10
CA ASP A 16 -0.92 13.94 13.39
C ASP A 16 -0.36 12.56 13.77
N ALA A 17 0.88 12.55 14.26
CA ALA A 17 1.64 11.32 14.55
C ALA A 17 1.01 10.47 15.67
N GLU A 18 0.34 11.09 16.63
CA GLU A 18 -0.25 10.41 17.79
C GLU A 18 -1.57 9.70 17.45
N LEU A 19 -2.20 10.07 16.35
CA LEU A 19 -3.47 9.52 15.94
C LEU A 19 -3.28 8.05 15.49
N ARG A 20 -4.02 7.12 16.09
CA ARG A 20 -4.00 5.70 15.70
C ARG A 20 -5.27 5.32 14.97
N GLU A 21 -5.19 4.41 14.02
CA GLU A 21 -6.35 3.85 13.35
C GLU A 21 -7.05 2.83 14.25
N LEU A 22 -8.38 2.71 14.11
CA LEU A 22 -9.15 1.77 14.92
C LEU A 22 -8.81 0.32 14.56
N MET A 23 -8.49 0.09 13.30
CA MET A 23 -8.12 -1.25 12.82
C MET A 23 -6.75 -1.72 13.35
N ASP A 24 -5.87 -0.80 13.77
CA ASP A 24 -4.56 -1.13 14.34
C ASP A 24 -4.67 -1.67 15.78
N ASP A 25 -5.81 -1.42 16.47
CA ASP A 25 -6.04 -1.95 17.80
C ASP A 25 -6.22 -3.49 17.73
N PRO A 26 -5.37 -4.27 18.42
CA PRO A 26 -5.52 -5.72 18.49
C PRO A 26 -6.89 -6.19 19.00
N CYS A 27 -7.55 -5.38 19.83
CA CYS A 27 -8.84 -5.64 20.43
C CYS A 27 -10.03 -5.04 19.65
N CYS A 28 -9.80 -4.52 18.44
CA CYS A 28 -10.87 -3.91 17.65
C CYS A 28 -11.97 -4.91 17.26
N ASP A 29 -13.15 -4.39 16.91
CA ASP A 29 -14.26 -5.22 16.41
C ASP A 29 -13.85 -5.97 15.11
N LEU A 30 -13.72 -7.28 15.21
CA LEU A 30 -13.32 -8.15 14.11
C LEU A 30 -14.34 -8.16 12.95
N VAL A 31 -15.62 -7.90 13.22
CA VAL A 31 -16.65 -7.82 12.16
C VAL A 31 -16.44 -6.54 11.35
N ALA A 32 -16.23 -5.42 12.05
CA ALA A 32 -15.92 -4.15 11.40
C ALA A 32 -14.59 -4.21 10.62
N LEU A 33 -13.56 -4.84 11.19
CA LEU A 33 -12.27 -5.06 10.54
C LEU A 33 -12.42 -5.88 9.23
N ARG A 34 -13.12 -7.00 9.28
CA ARG A 34 -13.37 -7.84 8.10
C ARG A 34 -14.17 -7.12 7.01
N ARG A 35 -15.13 -6.28 7.41
CA ARG A 35 -15.87 -5.41 6.48
C ARG A 35 -14.97 -4.35 5.87
N THR A 36 -14.02 -3.81 6.62
CA THR A 36 -13.02 -2.85 6.13
C THR A 36 -12.15 -3.50 5.06
N TYR A 37 -11.55 -4.66 5.34
CA TYR A 37 -10.76 -5.39 4.34
C TYR A 37 -11.57 -5.77 3.07
N ALA A 38 -12.83 -6.17 3.24
CA ALA A 38 -13.67 -6.50 2.07
C ALA A 38 -13.93 -5.29 1.17
N ARG A 39 -13.96 -4.08 1.73
CA ARG A 39 -14.20 -2.84 1.00
C ARG A 39 -12.96 -2.24 0.39
N PHE A 40 -11.77 -2.57 0.89
CA PHE A 40 -10.51 -2.17 0.27
C PHE A 40 -10.39 -2.69 -1.17
N ASP A 41 -10.89 -3.90 -1.48
CA ASP A 41 -10.96 -4.41 -2.87
C ASP A 41 -11.63 -3.38 -3.82
N VAL A 42 -12.68 -2.68 -3.36
CA VAL A 42 -13.41 -1.67 -4.15
C VAL A 42 -12.69 -0.33 -4.12
N VAL A 43 -12.38 0.19 -2.93
CA VAL A 43 -11.80 1.54 -2.76
C VAL A 43 -10.45 1.63 -3.46
N ASN A 44 -9.54 0.67 -3.21
CA ASN A 44 -8.21 0.69 -3.80
C ASN A 44 -8.24 0.49 -5.32
N SER A 45 -9.21 -0.28 -5.84
CA SER A 45 -9.39 -0.42 -7.29
C SER A 45 -9.80 0.88 -7.97
N LEU A 46 -10.54 1.74 -7.27
CA LEU A 46 -11.07 3.00 -7.82
C LEU A 46 -10.08 4.17 -7.68
N VAL A 47 -9.39 4.29 -6.52
CA VAL A 47 -8.66 5.51 -6.18
C VAL A 47 -7.15 5.35 -6.06
N ALA A 48 -6.62 4.18 -5.71
CA ALA A 48 -5.19 4.00 -5.47
C ALA A 48 -4.31 3.94 -6.75
N GLY A 49 -4.92 3.94 -7.93
CA GLY A 49 -4.20 4.05 -9.21
C GLY A 49 -3.37 2.83 -9.62
N TRP A 50 -3.51 1.70 -8.94
CA TRP A 50 -2.69 0.51 -9.18
C TRP A 50 -2.76 -0.05 -10.59
N ALA A 51 -3.89 0.07 -11.29
CA ALA A 51 -3.99 -0.36 -12.69
C ALA A 51 -3.08 0.44 -13.62
N ALA A 52 -2.93 1.74 -13.38
CA ALA A 52 -2.00 2.58 -14.12
C ALA A 52 -0.55 2.29 -13.74
N THR A 53 -0.28 2.12 -12.45
CA THR A 53 1.05 1.76 -11.91
C THR A 53 1.52 0.42 -12.47
N TYR A 54 0.66 -0.61 -12.47
CA TYR A 54 0.97 -1.90 -13.08
C TYR A 54 1.36 -1.75 -14.55
N ARG A 55 0.52 -1.10 -15.37
CA ARG A 55 0.76 -0.96 -16.82
C ARG A 55 2.02 -0.17 -17.16
N ARG A 56 2.32 0.88 -16.37
CA ARG A 56 3.41 1.81 -16.69
C ARG A 56 4.77 1.40 -16.09
N ARG A 57 4.77 0.71 -14.93
CA ARG A 57 5.99 0.46 -14.16
C ARG A 57 6.29 -1.02 -13.92
N ILE A 58 5.29 -1.86 -13.67
CA ILE A 58 5.51 -3.27 -13.34
C ILE A 58 5.52 -4.13 -14.61
N ARG A 59 4.48 -4.02 -15.44
CA ARG A 59 4.35 -4.77 -16.68
C ARG A 59 5.58 -4.68 -17.61
N PRO A 60 6.20 -3.51 -17.84
CA PRO A 60 7.37 -3.40 -18.70
C PRO A 60 8.62 -4.14 -18.19
N LEU A 61 8.63 -4.54 -16.92
CA LEU A 61 9.73 -5.31 -16.33
C LEU A 61 9.63 -6.81 -16.66
N ALA A 62 8.52 -7.29 -17.19
CA ALA A 62 8.36 -8.69 -17.55
C ALA A 62 9.27 -9.08 -18.73
N VAL A 63 9.93 -10.21 -18.59
CA VAL A 63 10.76 -10.82 -19.64
C VAL A 63 10.13 -12.15 -20.04
N PRO A 64 9.90 -12.42 -21.33
CA PRO A 64 9.33 -13.69 -21.77
C PRO A 64 10.12 -14.89 -21.25
N GLY A 65 9.41 -15.90 -20.75
CA GLY A 65 10.03 -17.13 -20.24
C GLY A 65 10.67 -17.02 -18.84
N ARG A 66 10.68 -15.83 -18.23
CA ARG A 66 11.18 -15.61 -16.86
C ARG A 66 10.06 -15.14 -15.94
N PRO A 67 9.84 -15.80 -14.78
CA PRO A 67 8.95 -15.28 -13.76
C PRO A 67 9.37 -13.89 -13.27
N LEU A 68 8.41 -12.99 -13.10
CA LEU A 68 8.60 -11.71 -12.43
C LEU A 68 8.18 -11.87 -10.97
N THR A 69 9.09 -11.61 -10.03
CA THR A 69 8.82 -11.75 -8.59
C THR A 69 8.49 -10.39 -7.97
N LEU A 70 7.42 -10.36 -7.15
CA LEU A 70 6.97 -9.14 -6.50
C LEU A 70 6.66 -9.37 -5.02
N LEU A 71 7.18 -8.49 -4.18
CA LEU A 71 6.88 -8.41 -2.75
C LEU A 71 5.90 -7.26 -2.49
N ASP A 72 4.80 -7.55 -1.80
CA ASP A 72 3.83 -6.56 -1.30
C ASP A 72 3.99 -6.46 0.23
N VAL A 73 4.58 -5.34 0.71
CA VAL A 73 4.90 -5.12 2.13
C VAL A 73 3.73 -4.42 2.81
N GLY A 74 3.27 -4.97 3.95
CA GLY A 74 2.05 -4.52 4.60
C GLY A 74 0.82 -4.84 3.74
N ALA A 75 0.76 -6.08 3.22
CA ALA A 75 -0.25 -6.49 2.25
C ALA A 75 -1.70 -6.44 2.79
N GLY A 76 -1.90 -6.33 4.09
CA GLY A 76 -3.21 -6.22 4.72
C GLY A 76 -4.18 -7.30 4.24
N GLY A 77 -5.30 -6.88 3.66
CA GLY A 77 -6.30 -7.79 3.08
C GLY A 77 -5.88 -8.50 1.79
N GLY A 78 -4.73 -8.18 1.19
CA GLY A 78 -4.20 -8.79 -0.03
C GLY A 78 -4.91 -8.38 -1.31
N ASP A 79 -5.63 -7.28 -1.32
CA ASP A 79 -6.40 -6.79 -2.47
C ASP A 79 -5.50 -6.35 -3.62
N VAL A 80 -4.41 -5.62 -3.33
CA VAL A 80 -3.42 -5.18 -4.32
C VAL A 80 -2.71 -6.40 -4.93
N ALA A 81 -2.23 -7.32 -4.11
CA ALA A 81 -1.58 -8.56 -4.55
C ALA A 81 -2.47 -9.35 -5.52
N ARG A 82 -3.76 -9.56 -5.18
CA ARG A 82 -4.72 -10.25 -6.06
C ARG A 82 -5.02 -9.47 -7.34
N ALA A 83 -5.10 -8.15 -7.28
CA ALA A 83 -5.33 -7.32 -8.46
C ALA A 83 -4.16 -7.41 -9.44
N LEU A 84 -2.93 -7.31 -8.95
CA LEU A 84 -1.70 -7.45 -9.74
C LEU A 84 -1.62 -8.84 -10.41
N ALA A 85 -1.85 -9.91 -9.66
CA ALA A 85 -1.86 -11.28 -10.19
C ALA A 85 -2.92 -11.46 -11.31
N ARG A 86 -4.11 -10.86 -11.15
CA ARG A 86 -5.16 -10.90 -12.17
C ARG A 86 -4.79 -10.13 -13.44
N TRP A 87 -4.15 -8.96 -13.31
CA TRP A 87 -3.72 -8.19 -14.48
C TRP A 87 -2.59 -8.90 -15.21
N ALA A 88 -1.62 -9.44 -14.48
CA ALA A 88 -0.52 -10.21 -15.05
C ALA A 88 -1.02 -11.45 -15.83
N GLN A 89 -2.00 -12.18 -15.27
CA GLN A 89 -2.65 -13.29 -15.98
C GLN A 89 -3.25 -12.86 -17.31
N ARG A 90 -3.95 -11.71 -17.36
CA ARG A 90 -4.54 -11.17 -18.59
C ARG A 90 -3.50 -10.83 -19.65
N ASP A 91 -2.34 -10.37 -19.20
CA ASP A 91 -1.22 -9.98 -20.05
C ASP A 91 -0.26 -11.15 -20.36
N GLY A 92 -0.57 -12.37 -19.90
CA GLY A 92 0.26 -13.57 -20.13
C GLY A 92 1.60 -13.54 -19.39
N ILE A 93 1.71 -12.79 -18.27
CA ILE A 93 2.92 -12.64 -17.47
C ILE A 93 2.87 -13.60 -16.28
N ASP A 94 3.93 -14.41 -16.10
CA ASP A 94 4.15 -15.19 -14.87
C ASP A 94 4.61 -14.26 -13.74
N LEU A 95 3.65 -13.61 -13.08
CA LEU A 95 3.90 -12.74 -11.92
C LEU A 95 3.67 -13.55 -10.64
N ARG A 96 4.72 -13.68 -9.85
CA ARG A 96 4.69 -14.36 -8.54
C ARG A 96 4.69 -13.32 -7.43
N VAL A 97 3.55 -13.18 -6.77
CA VAL A 97 3.37 -12.18 -5.72
C VAL A 97 3.48 -12.83 -4.35
N THR A 98 4.36 -12.30 -3.52
CA THR A 98 4.43 -12.58 -2.08
C THR A 98 3.94 -11.35 -1.33
N GLY A 99 2.89 -11.50 -0.52
CA GLY A 99 2.44 -10.48 0.42
C GLY A 99 2.97 -10.77 1.82
N ILE A 100 3.45 -9.76 2.53
CA ILE A 100 3.85 -9.90 3.93
C ILE A 100 3.09 -8.92 4.81
N ASP A 101 2.70 -9.41 5.99
CA ASP A 101 2.06 -8.61 7.02
C ASP A 101 2.31 -9.29 8.38
N PRO A 102 2.82 -8.58 9.42
CA PRO A 102 3.02 -9.16 10.75
C PRO A 102 1.70 -9.41 11.50
N ASP A 103 0.60 -8.75 11.12
CA ASP A 103 -0.71 -8.96 11.74
C ASP A 103 -1.32 -10.30 11.32
N ALA A 104 -1.52 -11.18 12.30
CA ALA A 104 -2.15 -12.48 12.08
C ALA A 104 -3.55 -12.36 11.46
N ARG A 105 -4.33 -11.33 11.83
CA ARG A 105 -5.71 -11.09 11.34
C ARG A 105 -5.69 -10.76 9.85
N ALA A 106 -4.74 -9.92 9.41
CA ALA A 106 -4.52 -9.58 8.01
C ALA A 106 -4.10 -10.82 7.20
N HIS A 107 -3.09 -11.55 7.69
CA HIS A 107 -2.59 -12.76 7.06
C HIS A 107 -3.68 -13.83 6.89
N GLU A 108 -4.47 -14.10 7.94
CA GLU A 108 -5.57 -15.08 7.88
C GLU A 108 -6.64 -14.66 6.86
N TRP A 109 -7.03 -13.38 6.88
CA TRP A 109 -8.00 -12.83 5.94
C TRP A 109 -7.52 -12.91 4.50
N ALA A 110 -6.30 -12.42 4.22
CA ALA A 110 -5.71 -12.43 2.88
C ALA A 110 -5.62 -13.85 2.32
N SER A 111 -5.14 -14.81 3.13
CA SER A 111 -5.02 -16.23 2.75
C SER A 111 -6.38 -16.86 2.47
N ALA A 112 -7.36 -16.66 3.33
CA ALA A 112 -8.72 -17.20 3.15
C ALA A 112 -9.41 -16.60 1.92
N ARG A 113 -9.24 -15.30 1.71
CA ARG A 113 -9.82 -14.58 0.57
C ARG A 113 -9.19 -15.04 -0.74
N THR A 114 -7.88 -15.28 -0.75
CA THR A 114 -7.15 -15.75 -1.93
C THR A 114 -7.54 -17.17 -2.34
N ARG A 115 -7.76 -18.08 -1.40
CA ARG A 115 -8.29 -19.42 -1.74
C ARG A 115 -9.61 -19.34 -2.52
N ARG A 116 -10.54 -18.46 -2.11
CA ARG A 116 -11.82 -18.24 -2.83
C ARG A 116 -11.63 -17.53 -4.17
N TRP A 117 -10.67 -16.63 -4.22
CA TRP A 117 -10.32 -15.90 -5.44
C TRP A 117 -9.70 -16.83 -6.49
N SER A 118 -8.81 -17.75 -6.10
CA SER A 118 -8.16 -18.72 -6.98
C SER A 118 -9.15 -19.64 -7.69
N ALA A 119 -10.22 -20.04 -7.00
CA ALA A 119 -11.29 -20.83 -7.61
C ALA A 119 -11.99 -20.10 -8.79
N ARG A 120 -12.00 -18.76 -8.77
CA ARG A 120 -12.58 -17.92 -9.83
C ARG A 120 -11.55 -17.49 -10.89
N HIS A 121 -10.28 -17.67 -10.62
CA HIS A 121 -9.17 -17.27 -11.48
C HIS A 121 -8.15 -18.42 -11.64
N PRO A 122 -8.56 -19.58 -12.20
CA PRO A 122 -7.76 -20.81 -12.19
C PRO A 122 -6.48 -20.71 -13.03
N ARG A 123 -6.38 -19.72 -13.90
CA ARG A 123 -5.17 -19.48 -14.73
C ARG A 123 -4.20 -18.49 -14.10
N ALA A 124 -4.60 -17.75 -13.06
CA ALA A 124 -3.71 -16.81 -12.39
C ALA A 124 -2.84 -17.52 -11.35
N VAL A 125 -1.58 -17.12 -11.25
CA VAL A 125 -0.71 -17.55 -10.15
C VAL A 125 -1.24 -16.88 -8.86
N PRO A 126 -1.71 -17.65 -7.87
CA PRO A 126 -2.28 -17.06 -6.67
C PRO A 126 -1.17 -16.42 -5.81
N PRO A 127 -1.41 -15.22 -5.25
CA PRO A 127 -0.50 -14.65 -4.27
C PRO A 127 -0.31 -15.55 -3.05
N VAL A 128 0.91 -15.59 -2.54
CA VAL A 128 1.27 -16.26 -1.29
C VAL A 128 1.40 -15.21 -0.18
N PHE A 129 0.85 -15.49 1.01
CA PHE A 129 0.97 -14.58 2.15
C PHE A 129 1.81 -15.20 3.25
N ARG A 130 2.68 -14.37 3.87
CA ARG A 130 3.56 -14.79 4.96
C ARG A 130 3.43 -13.79 6.12
N ARG A 131 3.43 -14.32 7.34
CA ARG A 131 3.39 -13.52 8.57
C ARG A 131 4.81 -13.21 9.01
N VAL A 132 5.44 -12.26 8.33
CA VAL A 132 6.83 -11.81 8.59
C VAL A 132 6.94 -10.32 8.29
N THR A 133 8.01 -9.71 8.76
CA THR A 133 8.41 -8.33 8.48
C THR A 133 9.39 -8.27 7.31
N SER A 134 9.60 -7.07 6.72
CA SER A 134 10.63 -6.84 5.70
C SER A 134 12.04 -7.13 6.25
N ARG A 135 12.30 -6.77 7.49
CA ARG A 135 13.58 -7.01 8.18
C ARG A 135 13.93 -8.51 8.26
N GLU A 136 12.94 -9.36 8.54
CA GLU A 136 13.14 -10.82 8.57
C GLU A 136 13.49 -11.36 7.18
N LEU A 137 12.90 -10.83 6.11
CA LEU A 137 13.25 -11.21 4.73
C LEU A 137 14.67 -10.76 4.36
N VAL A 138 15.07 -9.55 4.76
CA VAL A 138 16.46 -9.08 4.57
C VAL A 138 17.43 -9.99 5.30
N ALA A 139 17.15 -10.34 6.55
CA ALA A 139 17.99 -11.26 7.32
C ALA A 139 18.07 -12.66 6.72
N ALA A 140 17.02 -13.11 6.01
CA ALA A 140 16.99 -14.36 5.27
C ALA A 140 17.68 -14.29 3.89
N GLY A 141 18.15 -13.10 3.46
CA GLY A 141 18.81 -12.91 2.16
C GLY A 141 17.85 -13.03 0.97
N GLU A 142 16.53 -12.85 1.19
CA GLU A 142 15.55 -12.93 0.11
C GLU A 142 15.63 -11.72 -0.80
N THR A 143 15.29 -11.90 -2.09
CA THR A 143 15.23 -10.83 -3.08
C THR A 143 14.06 -11.02 -4.02
N PHE A 144 13.58 -9.90 -4.56
CA PHE A 144 12.46 -9.83 -5.51
C PHE A 144 12.81 -8.86 -6.63
N ASP A 145 12.23 -9.03 -7.82
CA ASP A 145 12.40 -8.05 -8.89
C ASP A 145 11.77 -6.70 -8.51
N VAL A 146 10.61 -6.74 -7.85
CA VAL A 146 9.81 -5.57 -7.48
C VAL A 146 9.40 -5.64 -6.02
N VAL A 147 9.52 -4.52 -5.29
CA VAL A 147 8.97 -4.35 -3.94
C VAL A 147 7.94 -3.24 -3.98
N VAL A 148 6.75 -3.50 -3.45
CA VAL A 148 5.67 -2.51 -3.36
C VAL A 148 5.11 -2.45 -1.95
N SER A 149 4.41 -1.35 -1.64
CA SER A 149 3.45 -1.28 -0.55
C SER A 149 2.30 -0.34 -0.91
N ASN A 150 1.17 -0.50 -0.26
CA ASN A 150 0.03 0.39 -0.43
C ASN A 150 -0.53 0.81 0.92
N HIS A 151 -0.65 2.12 1.14
CA HIS A 151 -1.20 2.70 2.38
C HIS A 151 -0.48 2.22 3.64
N LEU A 152 0.84 2.15 3.60
CA LEU A 152 1.67 1.69 4.72
C LEU A 152 2.45 2.84 5.39
N LEU A 153 2.98 3.79 4.60
CA LEU A 153 3.93 4.79 5.11
C LEU A 153 3.31 5.67 6.20
N HIS A 154 2.02 6.02 6.07
CA HIS A 154 1.36 6.87 7.06
C HIS A 154 1.15 6.19 8.43
N HIS A 155 1.20 4.86 8.51
CA HIS A 155 1.20 4.14 9.78
C HIS A 155 2.55 4.21 10.51
N LEU A 156 3.62 4.51 9.77
CA LEU A 156 4.99 4.47 10.27
C LEU A 156 5.46 5.85 10.73
N ASP A 157 6.21 5.90 11.80
CA ASP A 157 6.93 7.10 12.22
C ASP A 157 8.22 7.27 11.40
N PRO A 158 8.90 8.43 11.44
CA PRO A 158 10.05 8.72 10.58
C PRO A 158 11.18 7.69 10.60
N GLY A 159 11.48 7.08 11.75
CA GLY A 159 12.48 6.00 11.87
C GLY A 159 12.08 4.77 11.07
N PRO A 160 10.94 4.14 11.38
CA PRO A 160 10.40 3.02 10.62
C PRO A 160 10.20 3.26 9.13
N VAL A 161 9.92 4.51 8.67
CA VAL A 161 9.90 4.83 7.22
C VAL A 161 11.29 4.66 6.61
N ARG A 162 12.34 5.16 7.29
CA ARG A 162 13.73 4.95 6.84
C ARG A 162 14.12 3.48 6.83
N ASP A 163 13.74 2.74 7.86
CA ASP A 163 14.00 1.30 7.94
C ASP A 163 13.32 0.53 6.80
N LEU A 164 12.05 0.83 6.52
CA LEU A 164 11.32 0.24 5.40
C LEU A 164 11.97 0.57 4.05
N ALA A 165 12.41 1.83 3.85
CA ALA A 165 13.10 2.22 2.63
C ALA A 165 14.40 1.44 2.46
N ALA A 166 15.22 1.32 3.51
CA ALA A 166 16.46 0.56 3.49
C ALA A 166 16.22 -0.95 3.26
N ASP A 167 15.23 -1.55 3.94
CA ASP A 167 14.85 -2.95 3.72
C ASP A 167 14.42 -3.18 2.28
N SER A 168 13.58 -2.26 1.73
CA SER A 168 13.10 -2.35 0.36
C SER A 168 14.24 -2.23 -0.67
N GLU A 169 15.24 -1.43 -0.37
CA GLU A 169 16.48 -1.36 -1.19
C GLU A 169 17.24 -2.68 -1.23
N HIS A 170 17.32 -3.38 -0.12
CA HIS A 170 17.99 -4.69 -0.06
C HIS A 170 17.17 -5.77 -0.77
N LEU A 171 15.85 -5.73 -0.63
CA LEU A 171 14.94 -6.75 -1.17
C LEU A 171 14.66 -6.58 -2.67
N ALA A 172 14.77 -5.36 -3.24
CA ALA A 172 14.40 -5.10 -4.63
C ALA A 172 15.60 -5.13 -5.58
N GLY A 173 15.52 -5.96 -6.60
CA GLY A 173 16.51 -5.99 -7.67
C GLY A 173 16.30 -4.89 -8.73
N ARG A 174 15.06 -4.44 -8.97
CA ARG A 174 14.73 -3.58 -10.12
C ARG A 174 13.89 -2.37 -9.78
N LEU A 175 12.83 -2.50 -8.98
CA LEU A 175 11.90 -1.41 -8.68
C LEU A 175 11.41 -1.49 -7.24
N VAL A 176 11.45 -0.35 -6.55
CA VAL A 176 10.66 -0.13 -5.31
C VAL A 176 9.60 0.90 -5.58
N LEU A 177 8.37 0.68 -5.10
CA LEU A 177 7.27 1.60 -5.22
C LEU A 177 6.35 1.52 -4.00
N HIS A 178 6.38 2.52 -3.16
CA HIS A 178 5.43 2.68 -2.05
C HIS A 178 4.37 3.71 -2.43
N ASN A 179 3.11 3.26 -2.55
CA ASN A 179 1.97 4.11 -2.87
C ASN A 179 1.26 4.50 -1.59
N ASP A 180 1.11 5.78 -1.33
CA ASP A 180 0.45 6.25 -0.11
C ASP A 180 -0.33 7.55 -0.32
N LEU A 181 -1.12 7.91 0.68
CA LEU A 181 -1.93 9.13 0.72
C LEU A 181 -1.04 10.39 0.83
N VAL A 182 -1.59 11.51 0.39
CA VAL A 182 -1.02 12.85 0.66
C VAL A 182 -1.92 13.58 1.62
N ARG A 183 -1.36 14.17 2.66
CA ARG A 183 -2.08 15.04 3.59
C ARG A 183 -2.58 16.29 2.88
N SER A 184 -3.89 16.31 2.54
CA SER A 184 -4.50 17.37 1.75
C SER A 184 -5.89 17.72 2.23
N PRO A 185 -6.22 19.03 2.43
CA PRO A 185 -7.57 19.46 2.76
C PRO A 185 -8.60 19.08 1.70
N ALA A 186 -8.23 19.08 0.42
CA ALA A 186 -9.11 18.68 -0.67
C ALA A 186 -9.40 17.17 -0.62
N ALA A 187 -8.35 16.32 -0.48
CA ALA A 187 -8.50 14.88 -0.33
C ALA A 187 -9.34 14.53 0.91
N TYR A 188 -9.10 15.20 2.05
CA TYR A 188 -9.86 15.00 3.28
C TYR A 188 -11.35 15.27 3.08
N ARG A 189 -11.72 16.40 2.46
CA ARG A 189 -13.11 16.75 2.18
C ARG A 189 -13.77 15.80 1.21
N LEU A 190 -13.09 15.47 0.10
CA LEU A 190 -13.60 14.54 -0.90
C LEU A 190 -13.84 13.16 -0.28
N TYR A 191 -12.87 12.63 0.47
CA TYR A 191 -12.98 11.33 1.13
C TYR A 191 -14.10 11.33 2.18
N SER A 192 -14.24 12.39 2.98
CA SER A 192 -15.24 12.47 4.06
C SER A 192 -16.68 12.28 3.57
N VAL A 193 -16.94 12.63 2.30
CA VAL A 193 -18.26 12.49 1.65
C VAL A 193 -18.28 11.26 0.75
N GLY A 194 -17.27 11.07 -0.08
CA GLY A 194 -17.24 10.00 -1.10
C GLY A 194 -17.25 8.58 -0.51
N VAL A 195 -16.74 8.39 0.71
CA VAL A 195 -16.72 7.09 1.38
C VAL A 195 -18.03 6.72 2.09
N LEU A 196 -18.98 7.66 2.24
CA LEU A 196 -20.21 7.46 3.01
C LEU A 196 -21.01 6.21 2.61
N PRO A 197 -21.19 5.88 1.32
CA PRO A 197 -21.93 4.67 0.92
C PRO A 197 -21.26 3.36 1.37
N LEU A 198 -19.94 3.40 1.55
CA LEU A 198 -19.12 2.24 1.94
C LEU A 198 -18.77 2.24 3.44
N ALA A 199 -19.18 3.27 4.21
CA ALA A 199 -18.78 3.42 5.61
C ALA A 199 -19.53 2.50 6.61
N PRO A 200 -20.83 2.18 6.46
CA PRO A 200 -21.62 1.57 7.53
C PRO A 200 -21.04 0.25 8.04
N GLY A 201 -20.84 0.14 9.36
CA GLY A 201 -20.37 -1.07 10.04
C GLY A 201 -18.93 -1.48 9.71
N SER A 202 -18.08 -0.52 9.31
CA SER A 202 -16.64 -0.70 9.10
C SER A 202 -15.86 0.47 9.65
N PHE A 203 -14.56 0.34 9.74
CA PHE A 203 -13.65 1.43 10.13
C PHE A 203 -13.31 2.36 8.95
N LEU A 204 -13.71 2.02 7.72
CA LEU A 204 -13.27 2.64 6.48
C LEU A 204 -13.30 4.18 6.52
N ARG A 205 -14.41 4.78 7.00
CA ARG A 205 -14.52 6.25 7.05
C ARG A 205 -13.65 6.86 8.14
N THR A 206 -13.71 6.29 9.34
CA THR A 206 -12.97 6.82 10.50
C THR A 206 -11.48 6.71 10.27
N ASP A 207 -11.02 5.53 9.86
CA ASP A 207 -9.61 5.28 9.67
C ASP A 207 -9.05 5.98 8.44
N GLY A 208 -9.76 6.00 7.31
CA GLY A 208 -9.30 6.76 6.16
C GLY A 208 -9.18 8.28 6.39
N LEU A 209 -10.03 8.87 7.26
CA LEU A 209 -9.85 10.26 7.70
C LEU A 209 -8.66 10.43 8.66
N ARG A 210 -8.34 9.41 9.46
CA ARG A 210 -7.14 9.36 10.30
C ARG A 210 -5.89 9.18 9.44
N SER A 211 -5.91 8.27 8.47
CA SER A 211 -4.84 8.05 7.49
C SER A 211 -4.45 9.34 6.80
N LEU A 212 -5.44 10.12 6.31
CA LEU A 212 -5.19 11.42 5.65
C LEU A 212 -4.55 12.45 6.58
N ARG A 213 -4.84 12.43 7.89
CA ARG A 213 -4.20 13.31 8.89
C ARG A 213 -2.77 12.87 9.22
N ARG A 214 -2.50 11.57 9.13
CA ARG A 214 -1.19 10.94 9.36
C ARG A 214 -0.30 10.96 8.12
N ALA A 215 -0.89 11.10 6.94
CA ALA A 215 -0.15 11.01 5.68
C ALA A 215 0.99 12.03 5.61
N TYR A 216 2.09 11.64 5.02
CA TYR A 216 3.22 12.50 4.76
C TYR A 216 2.97 13.44 3.58
N LEU A 217 3.65 14.58 3.57
CA LEU A 217 3.78 15.45 2.41
C LEU A 217 4.97 15.01 1.54
N PRO A 218 4.99 15.34 0.25
CA PRO A 218 6.08 14.92 -0.64
C PRO A 218 7.48 15.37 -0.18
N HIS A 219 7.62 16.57 0.40
CA HIS A 219 8.90 17.04 0.90
C HIS A 219 9.34 16.27 2.17
N GLU A 220 8.39 15.96 3.08
CA GLU A 220 8.68 15.17 4.28
C GLU A 220 9.23 13.77 3.93
N LEU A 221 8.68 13.11 2.89
CA LEU A 221 9.20 11.81 2.43
C LEU A 221 10.58 11.94 1.79
N ARG A 222 10.84 12.99 0.99
CA ARG A 222 12.17 13.21 0.39
C ARG A 222 13.25 13.42 1.45
N GLU A 223 12.95 14.16 2.51
CA GLU A 223 13.86 14.37 3.64
C GLU A 223 14.16 13.07 4.41
N LEU A 224 13.18 12.18 4.47
CA LEU A 224 13.34 10.90 5.19
C LEU A 224 14.15 9.86 4.41
N THR A 225 14.03 9.81 3.09
CA THR A 225 14.58 8.71 2.29
C THR A 225 15.89 9.05 1.57
N GLY A 226 16.23 10.33 1.46
CA GLY A 226 17.53 10.76 0.91
C GLY A 226 17.66 10.59 -0.61
N PRO A 227 18.89 10.73 -1.13
CA PRO A 227 19.17 10.68 -2.56
C PRO A 227 18.93 9.28 -3.14
N GLY A 228 18.42 9.21 -4.35
CA GLY A 228 18.08 7.95 -5.04
C GLY A 228 16.60 7.58 -4.97
N TRP A 229 15.83 8.25 -4.13
CA TRP A 229 14.39 8.14 -4.07
C TRP A 229 13.69 9.32 -4.73
N GLU A 230 12.64 9.06 -5.46
CA GLU A 230 11.77 10.04 -6.07
C GLU A 230 10.39 10.00 -5.43
N VAL A 231 9.80 11.17 -5.17
CA VAL A 231 8.40 11.27 -4.75
C VAL A 231 7.61 11.85 -5.90
N LEU A 232 6.79 11.01 -6.50
CA LEU A 232 5.99 11.31 -7.68
C LEU A 232 4.52 11.47 -7.32
N PRO A 233 3.76 12.30 -8.03
CA PRO A 233 2.33 12.39 -7.85
C PRO A 233 1.66 11.07 -8.24
N GLY A 234 0.77 10.59 -7.37
CA GLY A 234 -0.13 9.47 -7.63
C GLY A 234 -1.50 9.94 -8.13
N SER A 235 -2.49 9.03 -8.11
CA SER A 235 -3.89 9.35 -8.45
C SER A 235 -4.67 9.77 -7.20
N PHE A 236 -5.66 10.66 -7.36
CA PHE A 236 -6.66 11.00 -6.33
C PHE A 236 -6.09 11.29 -4.92
N GLY A 237 -5.08 12.15 -4.80
CA GLY A 237 -4.51 12.51 -3.50
C GLY A 237 -3.55 11.46 -2.94
N HIS A 238 -3.00 10.62 -3.82
CA HIS A 238 -1.90 9.72 -3.53
C HIS A 238 -0.57 10.29 -4.01
N GLN A 239 0.51 9.74 -3.49
CA GLN A 239 1.89 9.93 -3.93
C GLN A 239 2.59 8.58 -3.99
N GLN A 240 3.64 8.51 -4.77
CA GLN A 240 4.45 7.32 -4.91
C GLN A 240 5.89 7.64 -4.56
N LEU A 241 6.43 6.97 -3.55
CA LEU A 241 7.84 6.97 -3.24
C LEU A 241 8.48 5.85 -4.06
N VAL A 242 9.39 6.20 -4.97
CA VAL A 242 9.89 5.29 -6.00
C VAL A 242 11.42 5.27 -6.02
N GLN A 243 11.98 4.08 -6.17
CA GLN A 243 13.37 3.88 -6.55
C GLN A 243 13.41 2.93 -7.75
N ASP A 244 13.72 3.46 -8.93
CA ASP A 244 13.79 2.68 -10.17
C ASP A 244 15.26 2.35 -10.50
N ARG A 245 15.60 1.07 -10.43
CA ARG A 245 16.93 0.52 -10.71
C ARG A 245 17.01 -0.16 -12.08
N SER A 246 15.88 -0.27 -12.77
CA SER A 246 15.82 -0.88 -14.10
C SER A 246 16.41 0.01 -15.18
N LEU A 247 16.51 1.33 -14.93
CA LEU A 247 17.15 2.28 -15.83
C LEU A 247 18.66 2.30 -15.60
N PRO A 248 19.48 2.33 -16.68
CA PRO A 248 20.91 2.53 -16.56
C PRO A 248 21.21 3.86 -15.87
N VAL A 249 22.32 3.92 -15.11
CA VAL A 249 22.72 5.09 -14.30
C VAL A 249 22.71 6.40 -15.09
N HIS A 250 22.98 6.35 -16.40
CA HIS A 250 22.99 7.50 -17.30
C HIS A 250 21.58 7.97 -17.76
N ALA A 251 20.54 7.19 -17.54
CA ALA A 251 19.16 7.55 -17.90
C ALA A 251 18.35 8.06 -16.69
N ARG A 252 18.99 8.19 -15.52
CA ARG A 252 18.35 8.78 -14.35
C ARG A 252 18.35 10.31 -14.52
N PRO A 253 17.23 11.00 -14.22
CA PRO A 253 17.22 12.47 -14.27
C PRO A 253 18.33 13.03 -13.39
N PRO A 254 18.95 14.18 -13.77
CA PRO A 254 20.00 14.80 -12.98
C PRO A 254 19.50 15.09 -11.57
N ARG A 255 20.38 14.88 -10.59
CA ARG A 255 20.13 15.05 -9.14
C ARG A 255 19.84 16.50 -8.80
#